data_7f3c0d2fc36d33060362d3cadfaafe80
#
_entry.id   7f3c0d2fc36d33060362d3cadfaafe80
#
_cell.length_a   1.000
_cell.length_b   1.000
_cell.length_c   1.000
_cell.angle_alpha   90.00
_cell.angle_beta   90.00
_cell.angle_gamma   90.00
#
_symmetry.space_group_name_H-M   'P 1'
#
loop_
_entity.id
_entity.type
_entity.pdbx_description
1 polymer ?
#
loop_
_entity_poly.entity_id
_entity_poly.type
_entity_poly.pdbx_seq_one_letter_code
_entity_poly.pdbx_strand_id
1 'polypeptide(L)'
;ILIKMKLSVLSFIIIICCSFMIKQTATYKFAVLRYNGGGDWYANPTSLPNLVKFCNKQLNTNINTKTDFVDVGEVEIFNYPLIHMTGHGNVVFNGAEAQNLRKYLENGGFLHIDDNYGLDKYIRVQLKKVFPDQELVELPFTHKIFHQKFDFKNGLPKIHEHDKKPPQGFGLFHKGRLVVFYSYETDLGDGWEDAEVHNDSPEYRKKALQMGSNIVQYALNLGEI
;
A
#
# COMPACT_ATOMS: atom_id res chain seq x y z
N ILE A 1 24.78 28.33 48.91
CA ILE A 1 24.22 27.00 48.65
C ILE A 1 22.92 27.11 47.81
N LEU A 2 21.99 28.05 48.18
CA LEU A 2 20.72 28.23 47.47
C LEU A 2 20.86 28.68 45.99
N ILE A 3 21.87 29.51 45.67
CA ILE A 3 22.11 30.00 44.31
C ILE A 3 22.61 28.87 43.38
N LYS A 4 23.47 27.98 43.88
CA LYS A 4 23.96 26.81 43.12
C LYS A 4 22.85 25.79 42.82
N MET A 5 21.90 25.60 43.73
CA MET A 5 20.75 24.73 43.52
C MET A 5 19.79 25.28 42.45
N LYS A 6 19.53 26.61 42.40
CA LYS A 6 18.67 27.22 41.40
C LYS A 6 19.25 27.11 39.96
N LEU A 7 20.58 27.23 39.84
CA LEU A 7 21.24 27.07 38.55
C LEU A 7 21.19 25.63 38.04
N SER A 8 21.33 24.63 38.91
CA SER A 8 21.30 23.21 38.50
C SER A 8 19.89 22.76 38.09
N VAL A 9 18.84 23.28 38.74
CA VAL A 9 17.44 22.99 38.38
C VAL A 9 17.08 23.63 37.03
N LEU A 10 17.55 24.87 36.78
CA LEU A 10 17.30 25.56 35.50
C LEU A 10 18.02 24.87 34.34
N SER A 11 19.27 24.39 34.53
CA SER A 11 20.00 23.60 33.52
C SER A 11 19.32 22.27 33.21
N PHE A 12 18.73 21.61 34.22
CA PHE A 12 18.00 20.36 34.03
C PHE A 12 16.69 20.54 33.24
N ILE A 13 15.97 21.64 33.46
CA ILE A 13 14.76 21.99 32.74
C ILE A 13 15.07 22.32 31.27
N ILE A 14 16.18 23.02 30.97
CA ILE A 14 16.60 23.33 29.61
C ILE A 14 16.97 22.05 28.84
N ILE A 15 17.63 21.07 29.47
CA ILE A 15 17.99 19.79 28.86
C ILE A 15 16.72 18.97 28.53
N ILE A 16 15.71 19.00 29.41
CA ILE A 16 14.44 18.28 29.15
C ILE A 16 13.64 18.94 28.02
N CYS A 17 13.64 20.27 27.91
CA CYS A 17 12.95 20.95 26.79
C CYS A 17 13.62 20.76 25.43
N CYS A 18 14.94 20.59 25.38
CA CYS A 18 15.64 20.32 24.11
C CYS A 18 15.45 18.89 23.58
N SER A 19 14.98 17.95 24.41
CA SER A 19 14.82 16.54 24.01
C SER A 19 13.56 16.26 23.19
N PHE A 20 12.67 17.24 22.97
CA PHE A 20 11.37 17.03 22.32
C PHE A 20 11.26 17.54 20.87
N MET A 21 12.35 17.97 20.25
CA MET A 21 12.32 18.39 18.85
C MET A 21 13.12 17.45 17.94
N ILE A 22 12.85 16.14 18.00
CA ILE A 22 13.24 15.26 16.90
C ILE A 22 12.19 15.45 15.81
N LYS A 23 12.52 16.25 14.81
CA LYS A 23 11.75 16.32 13.59
C LYS A 23 11.83 14.94 12.93
N GLN A 24 10.78 14.16 13.06
CA GLN A 24 10.71 12.81 12.47
C GLN A 24 10.83 12.97 10.94
N THR A 25 11.97 12.58 10.39
CA THR A 25 12.16 12.56 8.93
C THR A 25 11.21 11.52 8.32
N ALA A 26 10.70 11.80 7.12
CA ALA A 26 9.86 10.84 6.40
C ALA A 26 10.62 9.52 6.27
N THR A 27 10.02 8.44 6.77
CA THR A 27 10.68 7.13 6.89
C THR A 27 10.47 6.29 5.65
N TYR A 28 9.34 6.49 4.95
CA TYR A 28 8.95 5.69 3.79
C TYR A 28 8.44 6.57 2.66
N LYS A 29 8.57 6.06 1.44
CA LYS A 29 7.99 6.63 0.23
C LYS A 29 7.36 5.52 -0.59
N PHE A 30 6.20 5.77 -1.18
CA PHE A 30 5.49 4.82 -2.04
C PHE A 30 5.49 5.29 -3.48
N ALA A 31 5.32 4.36 -4.39
CA ALA A 31 5.21 4.66 -5.81
C ALA A 31 4.01 3.96 -6.46
N VAL A 32 3.53 4.54 -7.54
CA VAL A 32 2.64 3.88 -8.49
C VAL A 32 3.49 3.20 -9.57
N LEU A 33 3.16 1.95 -9.87
CA LEU A 33 3.85 1.16 -10.89
C LEU A 33 3.37 1.55 -12.29
N ARG A 34 4.28 2.00 -13.13
CA ARG A 34 4.04 2.18 -14.56
C ARG A 34 4.32 0.87 -15.29
N TYR A 35 3.40 0.46 -16.15
CA TYR A 35 3.49 -0.77 -16.92
C TYR A 35 3.12 -0.53 -18.38
N ASN A 36 3.54 -1.45 -19.25
CA ASN A 36 3.21 -1.45 -20.67
C ASN A 36 1.92 -2.25 -20.96
N GLY A 37 1.42 -2.16 -22.17
CA GLY A 37 0.26 -2.94 -22.64
C GLY A 37 -0.96 -2.09 -22.98
N GLY A 38 -0.94 -0.79 -22.66
CA GLY A 38 -2.01 0.14 -23.01
C GLY A 38 -3.11 0.27 -21.95
N GLY A 39 -2.97 -0.39 -20.79
CA GLY A 39 -3.80 -0.10 -19.63
C GLY A 39 -3.41 1.24 -18.99
N ASP A 40 -4.34 1.83 -18.26
CA ASP A 40 -4.24 3.17 -17.69
C ASP A 40 -3.66 3.17 -16.28
N TRP A 41 -2.40 2.75 -16.13
CA TRP A 41 -1.66 2.77 -14.85
C TRP A 41 -1.75 4.10 -14.09
N TYR A 42 -2.10 5.19 -14.77
CA TYR A 42 -2.26 6.53 -14.25
C TYR A 42 -3.67 6.82 -13.72
N ALA A 43 -4.57 5.85 -13.74
CA ALA A 43 -5.88 5.96 -13.10
C ALA A 43 -5.73 6.27 -11.60
N ASN A 44 -6.73 6.93 -11.03
CA ASN A 44 -6.83 7.24 -9.60
C ASN A 44 -5.66 8.10 -9.05
N PRO A 45 -5.36 9.26 -9.65
CA PRO A 45 -4.16 10.03 -9.34
C PRO A 45 -4.11 10.59 -7.90
N THR A 46 -5.25 10.76 -7.23
CA THR A 46 -5.31 11.26 -5.85
C THR A 46 -5.38 10.14 -4.82
N SER A 47 -5.58 8.89 -5.24
CA SER A 47 -5.81 7.73 -4.38
C SER A 47 -4.67 7.47 -3.39
N LEU A 48 -3.46 7.24 -3.89
CA LEU A 48 -2.31 6.92 -3.04
C LEU A 48 -1.90 8.09 -2.12
N PRO A 49 -1.88 9.36 -2.56
CA PRO A 49 -1.69 10.51 -1.67
C PRO A 49 -2.69 10.58 -0.52
N ASN A 50 -3.97 10.31 -0.78
CA ASN A 50 -5.01 10.33 0.24
C ASN A 50 -4.89 9.13 1.20
N LEU A 51 -4.59 7.93 0.68
CA LEU A 51 -4.29 6.78 1.51
C LEU A 51 -3.11 7.07 2.46
N VAL A 52 -2.02 7.66 1.96
CA VAL A 52 -0.84 8.01 2.77
C VAL A 52 -1.21 9.01 3.88
N LYS A 53 -1.97 10.06 3.55
CA LYS A 53 -2.47 11.02 4.57
C LYS A 53 -3.27 10.31 5.66
N PHE A 54 -4.15 9.37 5.25
CA PHE A 54 -4.95 8.59 6.19
C PHE A 54 -4.07 7.68 7.06
N CYS A 55 -3.10 6.97 6.48
CA CYS A 55 -2.16 6.11 7.20
C CYS A 55 -1.32 6.91 8.19
N ASN A 56 -0.78 8.05 7.81
CA ASN A 56 -0.01 8.90 8.72
C ASN A 56 -0.80 9.28 9.97
N LYS A 57 -2.11 9.54 9.80
CA LYS A 57 -3.01 9.85 10.92
C LYS A 57 -3.38 8.62 11.75
N GLN A 58 -3.68 7.49 11.12
CA GLN A 58 -4.23 6.31 11.79
C GLN A 58 -3.17 5.39 12.39
N LEU A 59 -2.03 5.27 11.72
CA LEU A 59 -0.92 4.38 12.10
C LEU A 59 0.22 5.12 12.79
N ASN A 60 0.11 6.45 12.95
CA ASN A 60 1.17 7.31 13.46
C ASN A 60 2.50 7.13 12.69
N THR A 61 2.39 7.01 11.35
CA THR A 61 3.53 6.90 10.45
C THR A 61 3.96 8.28 9.93
N ASN A 62 5.13 8.34 9.30
CA ASN A 62 5.61 9.54 8.61
C ASN A 62 5.99 9.18 7.16
N ILE A 63 5.01 8.69 6.40
CA ILE A 63 5.16 8.38 4.99
C ILE A 63 5.07 9.68 4.19
N ASN A 64 5.93 9.82 3.18
CA ASN A 64 5.89 10.99 2.29
C ASN A 64 4.57 11.02 1.50
N THR A 65 3.85 12.13 1.59
CA THR A 65 2.56 12.30 0.89
C THR A 65 2.71 12.55 -0.61
N LYS A 66 3.93 12.86 -1.09
CA LYS A 66 4.21 12.96 -2.51
C LYS A 66 4.47 11.55 -3.07
N THR A 67 3.58 11.10 -3.92
CA THR A 67 3.72 9.84 -4.65
C THR A 67 4.72 9.96 -5.79
N ASP A 68 5.54 8.94 -5.95
CA ASP A 68 6.40 8.78 -7.12
C ASP A 68 5.77 7.81 -8.13
N PHE A 69 6.40 7.74 -9.30
CA PHE A 69 6.09 6.75 -10.33
C PHE A 69 7.36 6.00 -10.66
N VAL A 70 7.26 4.68 -10.86
CA VAL A 70 8.41 3.83 -11.18
C VAL A 70 8.04 2.82 -12.25
N ASP A 71 8.90 2.61 -13.24
CA ASP A 71 8.71 1.58 -14.25
C ASP A 71 9.11 0.21 -13.72
N VAL A 72 8.42 -0.83 -14.17
CA VAL A 72 8.66 -2.22 -13.73
C VAL A 72 10.13 -2.64 -13.91
N GLY A 73 10.79 -2.15 -14.96
CA GLY A 73 12.17 -2.51 -15.29
C GLY A 73 13.26 -1.66 -14.63
N GLU A 74 12.90 -0.59 -13.93
CA GLU A 74 13.86 0.33 -13.32
C GLU A 74 14.43 -0.20 -12.00
N VAL A 75 15.70 0.12 -11.72
CA VAL A 75 16.35 -0.23 -10.45
C VAL A 75 15.78 0.55 -9.28
N GLU A 76 15.22 1.72 -9.54
CA GLU A 76 14.58 2.60 -8.56
C GLU A 76 13.40 1.94 -7.83
N ILE A 77 12.84 0.85 -8.39
CA ILE A 77 11.78 0.06 -7.74
C ILE A 77 12.18 -0.40 -6.32
N PHE A 78 13.47 -0.67 -6.10
CA PHE A 78 14.00 -1.11 -4.81
C PHE A 78 14.03 -0.02 -3.73
N ASN A 79 13.76 1.23 -4.08
CA ASN A 79 13.68 2.35 -3.13
C ASN A 79 12.33 2.41 -2.40
N TYR A 80 11.35 1.62 -2.81
CA TYR A 80 9.98 1.67 -2.29
C TYR A 80 9.61 0.38 -1.57
N PRO A 81 9.27 0.44 -0.27
CA PRO A 81 8.84 -0.77 0.47
C PRO A 81 7.47 -1.27 0.00
N LEU A 82 6.63 -0.38 -0.53
CA LEU A 82 5.33 -0.67 -1.11
C LEU A 82 5.18 0.05 -2.45
N ILE A 83 4.74 -0.70 -3.44
CA ILE A 83 4.35 -0.18 -4.76
C ILE A 83 2.88 -0.51 -4.98
N HIS A 84 2.14 0.47 -5.48
CA HIS A 84 0.74 0.34 -5.85
C HIS A 84 0.61 0.25 -7.37
N MET A 85 -0.22 -0.67 -7.82
CA MET A 85 -0.56 -0.86 -9.22
C MET A 85 -2.07 -0.84 -9.35
N THR A 86 -2.58 -0.07 -10.28
CA THR A 86 -4.00 0.03 -10.59
C THR A 86 -4.21 0.23 -12.09
N GLY A 87 -5.43 0.21 -12.55
CA GLY A 87 -5.84 0.56 -13.90
C GLY A 87 -6.85 -0.40 -14.51
N HIS A 88 -7.27 -0.05 -15.72
CA HIS A 88 -8.14 -0.86 -16.56
C HIS A 88 -7.33 -1.48 -17.70
N GLY A 89 -7.76 -2.63 -18.17
CA GLY A 89 -7.28 -3.22 -19.43
C GLY A 89 -5.92 -3.90 -19.36
N ASN A 90 -5.18 -3.82 -20.46
CA ASN A 90 -4.06 -4.72 -20.70
C ASN A 90 -2.78 -4.32 -19.96
N VAL A 91 -2.13 -5.31 -19.38
CA VAL A 91 -0.81 -5.21 -18.73
C VAL A 91 0.16 -6.13 -19.45
N VAL A 92 1.36 -5.65 -19.74
CA VAL A 92 2.43 -6.44 -20.37
C VAL A 92 3.74 -6.19 -19.62
N PHE A 93 4.34 -7.26 -19.14
CA PHE A 93 5.73 -7.29 -18.67
C PHE A 93 6.57 -8.09 -19.69
N ASN A 94 7.69 -7.54 -20.12
CA ASN A 94 8.72 -8.30 -20.82
C ASN A 94 9.51 -9.18 -19.84
N GLY A 95 10.40 -10.03 -20.35
CA GLY A 95 11.15 -10.96 -19.50
C GLY A 95 12.06 -10.28 -18.46
N ALA A 96 12.67 -9.15 -18.82
CA ALA A 96 13.54 -8.40 -17.91
C ALA A 96 12.73 -7.69 -16.81
N GLU A 97 11.59 -7.09 -17.18
CA GLU A 97 10.65 -6.47 -16.24
C GLU A 97 10.09 -7.49 -15.24
N ALA A 98 9.67 -8.66 -15.70
CA ALA A 98 9.18 -9.73 -14.83
C ALA A 98 10.27 -10.21 -13.85
N GLN A 99 11.51 -10.36 -14.31
CA GLN A 99 12.65 -10.71 -13.45
C GLN A 99 12.98 -9.61 -12.43
N ASN A 100 12.93 -8.34 -12.85
CA ASN A 100 13.19 -7.20 -11.96
C ASN A 100 12.13 -7.13 -10.84
N LEU A 101 10.85 -7.23 -11.21
CA LEU A 101 9.75 -7.27 -10.26
C LEU A 101 9.87 -8.46 -9.30
N ARG A 102 10.22 -9.65 -9.81
CA ARG A 102 10.48 -10.81 -8.97
C ARG A 102 11.56 -10.53 -7.94
N LYS A 103 12.72 -10.00 -8.37
CA LYS A 103 13.83 -9.65 -7.46
C LYS A 103 13.38 -8.64 -6.39
N TYR A 104 12.62 -7.62 -6.78
CA TYR A 104 12.06 -6.64 -5.85
C TYR A 104 11.22 -7.33 -4.76
N LEU A 105 10.29 -8.20 -5.16
CA LEU A 105 9.40 -8.92 -4.25
C LEU A 105 10.15 -9.91 -3.35
N GLU A 106 11.15 -10.61 -3.89
CA GLU A 106 12.00 -11.55 -3.13
C GLU A 106 12.88 -10.85 -2.09
N ASN A 107 13.27 -9.59 -2.34
CA ASN A 107 14.16 -8.79 -1.47
C ASN A 107 13.42 -7.85 -0.50
N GLY A 108 12.17 -8.11 -0.18
CA GLY A 108 11.44 -7.39 0.86
C GLY A 108 10.36 -6.45 0.34
N GLY A 109 10.32 -6.15 -0.96
CA GLY A 109 9.28 -5.35 -1.56
C GLY A 109 7.88 -5.95 -1.42
N PHE A 110 6.87 -5.10 -1.52
CA PHE A 110 5.46 -5.48 -1.49
C PHE A 110 4.72 -4.80 -2.64
N LEU A 111 3.94 -5.56 -3.39
CA LEU A 111 3.09 -5.05 -4.46
C LEU A 111 1.62 -5.18 -4.07
N HIS A 112 0.91 -4.06 -4.03
CA HIS A 112 -0.55 -4.03 -4.01
C HIS A 112 -1.08 -3.79 -5.42
N ILE A 113 -1.97 -4.65 -5.88
CA ILE A 113 -2.66 -4.51 -7.17
C ILE A 113 -4.14 -4.30 -6.89
N ASP A 114 -4.73 -3.28 -7.48
CA ASP A 114 -6.16 -3.01 -7.43
C ASP A 114 -6.76 -3.05 -8.84
N ASP A 115 -7.72 -3.94 -9.05
CA ASP A 115 -8.41 -4.06 -10.35
C ASP A 115 -9.55 -3.02 -10.41
N ASN A 116 -9.35 -2.00 -11.21
CA ASN A 116 -10.39 -1.01 -11.51
C ASN A 116 -11.38 -1.51 -12.58
N TYR A 117 -11.50 -2.80 -12.75
CA TYR A 117 -12.30 -3.50 -13.74
C TYR A 117 -11.58 -3.78 -15.07
N GLY A 118 -11.48 -5.07 -15.37
CA GLY A 118 -10.95 -5.57 -16.64
C GLY A 118 -9.43 -5.80 -16.69
N LEU A 119 -8.71 -5.58 -15.59
CA LEU A 119 -7.29 -5.88 -15.43
C LEU A 119 -7.06 -7.39 -15.24
N ASP A 120 -7.97 -8.10 -14.57
CA ASP A 120 -7.81 -9.47 -14.06
C ASP A 120 -7.23 -10.46 -15.05
N LYS A 121 -7.84 -10.57 -16.24
CA LYS A 121 -7.40 -11.54 -17.26
C LYS A 121 -5.97 -11.29 -17.77
N TYR A 122 -5.46 -10.08 -17.66
CA TYR A 122 -4.12 -9.71 -18.09
C TYR A 122 -3.11 -9.87 -16.96
N ILE A 123 -3.41 -9.33 -15.78
CA ILE A 123 -2.45 -9.32 -14.67
C ILE A 123 -2.10 -10.74 -14.19
N ARG A 124 -3.07 -11.67 -14.17
CA ARG A 124 -2.81 -13.08 -13.82
C ARG A 124 -1.74 -13.71 -14.71
N VAL A 125 -1.79 -13.44 -16.02
CA VAL A 125 -0.79 -13.92 -16.97
C VAL A 125 0.58 -13.30 -16.70
N GLN A 126 0.63 -12.00 -16.36
CA GLN A 126 1.91 -11.34 -16.05
C GLN A 126 2.52 -11.81 -14.73
N LEU A 127 1.71 -11.99 -13.70
CA LEU A 127 2.16 -12.54 -12.42
C LEU A 127 2.72 -13.96 -12.57
N LYS A 128 2.18 -14.76 -13.50
CA LYS A 128 2.73 -16.07 -13.84
C LYS A 128 4.13 -15.99 -14.47
N LYS A 129 4.46 -14.89 -15.18
CA LYS A 129 5.83 -14.65 -15.66
C LYS A 129 6.77 -14.25 -14.51
N VAL A 130 6.25 -13.50 -13.52
CA VAL A 130 7.03 -13.11 -12.34
C VAL A 130 7.35 -14.33 -11.46
N PHE A 131 6.35 -15.17 -11.19
CA PHE A 131 6.49 -16.41 -10.40
C PHE A 131 5.91 -17.61 -11.16
N PRO A 132 6.69 -18.23 -12.08
CA PRO A 132 6.20 -19.32 -12.93
C PRO A 132 5.67 -20.53 -12.17
N ASP A 133 6.25 -20.81 -11.00
CA ASP A 133 5.94 -21.99 -10.19
C ASP A 133 4.89 -21.72 -9.10
N GLN A 134 4.27 -20.53 -9.09
CA GLN A 134 3.28 -20.15 -8.08
C GLN A 134 1.96 -19.74 -8.73
N GLU A 135 0.89 -19.88 -7.97
CA GLU A 135 -0.45 -19.42 -8.34
C GLU A 135 -0.92 -18.36 -7.36
N LEU A 136 -1.77 -17.45 -7.83
CA LEU A 136 -2.53 -16.57 -6.96
C LEU A 136 -3.50 -17.41 -6.11
N VAL A 137 -3.39 -17.26 -4.79
CA VAL A 137 -4.23 -17.97 -3.83
C VAL A 137 -5.22 -16.98 -3.24
N GLU A 138 -6.50 -17.34 -3.24
CA GLU A 138 -7.50 -16.55 -2.51
C GLU A 138 -7.22 -16.61 -1.01
N LEU A 139 -7.13 -15.44 -0.38
CA LEU A 139 -6.83 -15.35 1.04
C LEU A 139 -8.09 -15.62 1.87
N PRO A 140 -8.02 -16.51 2.86
CA PRO A 140 -9.16 -16.70 3.77
C PRO A 140 -9.42 -15.42 4.56
N PHE A 141 -10.66 -15.16 4.93
CA PHE A 141 -11.03 -13.97 5.71
C PHE A 141 -10.30 -13.86 7.05
N THR A 142 -9.74 -14.95 7.54
CA THR A 142 -8.90 -14.98 8.76
C THR A 142 -7.45 -14.53 8.51
N HIS A 143 -7.06 -14.24 7.25
CA HIS A 143 -5.70 -13.80 6.96
C HIS A 143 -5.39 -12.46 7.62
N LYS A 144 -4.18 -12.35 8.20
CA LYS A 144 -3.74 -11.17 8.99
C LYS A 144 -3.91 -9.82 8.27
N ILE A 145 -3.85 -9.78 6.93
CA ILE A 145 -4.01 -8.53 6.18
C ILE A 145 -5.38 -7.88 6.41
N PHE A 146 -6.41 -8.67 6.72
CA PHE A 146 -7.76 -8.18 7.01
C PHE A 146 -7.92 -7.74 8.47
N HIS A 147 -6.95 -8.04 9.35
CA HIS A 147 -7.03 -7.86 10.80
C HIS A 147 -5.82 -7.10 11.35
N GLN A 148 -5.46 -5.99 10.72
CA GLN A 148 -4.43 -5.10 11.21
C GLN A 148 -5.01 -4.05 12.18
N LYS A 149 -4.93 -2.77 11.86
CA LYS A 149 -5.56 -1.70 12.64
C LYS A 149 -7.08 -1.79 12.65
N PHE A 150 -7.65 -2.24 11.55
CA PHE A 150 -9.10 -2.36 11.36
C PHE A 150 -9.48 -3.82 11.11
N ASP A 151 -10.65 -4.23 11.62
CA ASP A 151 -11.12 -5.61 11.56
C ASP A 151 -12.13 -5.80 10.42
N PHE A 152 -11.72 -6.51 9.37
CA PHE A 152 -12.53 -6.86 8.20
C PHE A 152 -12.88 -8.35 8.24
N LYS A 153 -13.83 -8.74 9.08
CA LYS A 153 -14.23 -10.14 9.30
C LYS A 153 -14.73 -10.87 8.07
N ASN A 154 -15.23 -10.11 7.09
CA ASN A 154 -15.78 -10.66 5.84
C ASN A 154 -14.86 -10.37 4.63
N GLY A 155 -13.59 -10.09 4.86
CA GLY A 155 -12.63 -9.77 3.80
C GLY A 155 -12.78 -8.35 3.25
N LEU A 156 -12.49 -8.17 1.97
CA LEU A 156 -12.48 -6.85 1.31
C LEU A 156 -13.87 -6.18 1.32
N PRO A 157 -13.93 -4.87 1.51
CA PRO A 157 -15.15 -4.11 1.26
C PRO A 157 -15.42 -4.02 -0.25
N LYS A 158 -16.66 -4.05 -0.67
CA LYS A 158 -17.09 -3.72 -2.04
C LYS A 158 -17.32 -2.20 -2.09
N ILE A 159 -16.60 -1.52 -2.98
CA ILE A 159 -16.73 -0.07 -3.18
C ILE A 159 -17.63 0.21 -4.38
N HIS A 160 -17.28 -0.34 -5.56
CA HIS A 160 -18.10 -0.27 -6.75
C HIS A 160 -18.58 -1.64 -7.19
N GLU A 161 -19.67 -1.66 -7.95
CA GLU A 161 -20.31 -2.86 -8.47
C GLU A 161 -20.11 -2.95 -9.97
N HIS A 162 -19.51 -4.06 -10.45
CA HIS A 162 -19.31 -4.31 -11.88
C HIS A 162 -20.06 -5.57 -12.33
N ASP A 163 -19.50 -6.75 -12.03
CA ASP A 163 -19.99 -8.03 -12.52
C ASP A 163 -20.91 -8.75 -11.53
N LYS A 164 -21.35 -8.09 -10.48
CA LYS A 164 -22.14 -8.67 -9.37
C LYS A 164 -21.43 -9.83 -8.66
N LYS A 165 -20.10 -9.83 -8.70
CA LYS A 165 -19.27 -10.79 -7.97
C LYS A 165 -18.88 -10.24 -6.61
N PRO A 166 -18.65 -11.10 -5.62
CA PRO A 166 -18.12 -10.67 -4.33
C PRO A 166 -16.69 -10.17 -4.47
N PRO A 167 -16.25 -9.22 -3.62
CA PRO A 167 -14.86 -8.80 -3.58
C PRO A 167 -13.99 -9.94 -3.06
N GLN A 168 -12.82 -10.16 -3.69
CA GLN A 168 -11.89 -11.22 -3.36
C GLN A 168 -10.46 -10.67 -3.22
N GLY A 169 -9.77 -11.11 -2.18
CA GLY A 169 -8.36 -10.81 -1.98
C GLY A 169 -7.50 -12.01 -2.36
N PHE A 170 -6.58 -11.83 -3.32
CA PHE A 170 -5.63 -12.85 -3.71
C PHE A 170 -4.21 -12.50 -3.27
N GLY A 171 -3.40 -13.53 -3.06
CA GLY A 171 -2.00 -13.37 -2.68
C GLY A 171 -1.03 -14.24 -3.47
N LEU A 172 0.20 -13.72 -3.65
CA LEU A 172 1.37 -14.53 -3.94
C LEU A 172 2.31 -14.53 -2.75
N PHE A 173 2.93 -15.67 -2.50
CA PHE A 173 3.80 -15.86 -1.34
C PHE A 173 5.23 -16.20 -1.77
N HIS A 174 6.22 -15.60 -1.12
CA HIS A 174 7.61 -16.01 -1.23
C HIS A 174 8.15 -16.37 0.14
N LYS A 175 8.61 -17.61 0.33
CA LYS A 175 9.13 -18.12 1.62
C LYS A 175 8.17 -17.86 2.80
N GLY A 176 6.86 -18.05 2.59
CA GLY A 176 5.83 -17.82 3.60
C GLY A 176 5.41 -16.36 3.79
N ARG A 177 6.08 -15.39 3.18
CA ARG A 177 5.70 -13.97 3.20
C ARG A 177 4.77 -13.66 2.03
N LEU A 178 3.63 -13.03 2.30
CA LEU A 178 2.78 -12.43 1.26
C LEU A 178 3.56 -11.29 0.62
N VAL A 179 3.82 -11.38 -0.69
CA VAL A 179 4.61 -10.41 -1.45
C VAL A 179 3.79 -9.61 -2.45
N VAL A 180 2.68 -10.19 -2.92
CA VAL A 180 1.69 -9.52 -3.74
C VAL A 180 0.33 -9.68 -3.06
N PHE A 181 -0.39 -8.58 -2.91
CA PHE A 181 -1.80 -8.59 -2.56
C PHE A 181 -2.60 -7.99 -3.71
N TYR A 182 -3.56 -8.74 -4.21
CA TYR A 182 -4.40 -8.36 -5.33
C TYR A 182 -5.86 -8.25 -4.85
N SER A 183 -6.40 -7.05 -4.87
CA SER A 183 -7.79 -6.74 -4.59
C SER A 183 -8.61 -6.77 -5.88
N TYR A 184 -9.51 -7.74 -5.98
CA TYR A 184 -10.34 -8.02 -7.14
C TYR A 184 -11.80 -7.74 -6.83
N GLU A 185 -12.53 -7.13 -7.77
CA GLU A 185 -13.96 -6.81 -7.65
C GLU A 185 -14.29 -5.90 -6.44
N THR A 186 -13.42 -4.94 -6.12
CA THR A 186 -13.60 -4.07 -4.95
C THR A 186 -13.46 -2.58 -5.23
N ASP A 187 -12.53 -2.17 -6.10
CA ASP A 187 -12.19 -0.78 -6.44
C ASP A 187 -11.74 0.05 -5.22
N LEU A 188 -10.78 -0.49 -4.47
CA LEU A 188 -10.25 0.23 -3.30
C LEU A 188 -9.66 1.59 -3.68
N GLY A 189 -8.95 1.64 -4.83
CA GLY A 189 -8.31 2.86 -5.34
C GLY A 189 -9.30 3.99 -5.57
N ASP A 190 -10.46 3.69 -6.12
CA ASP A 190 -11.55 4.65 -6.33
C ASP A 190 -12.03 5.22 -4.99
N GLY A 191 -12.24 4.35 -4.00
CA GLY A 191 -12.62 4.76 -2.66
C GLY A 191 -11.55 5.59 -1.92
N TRP A 192 -10.30 5.61 -2.39
CA TRP A 192 -9.25 6.47 -1.84
C TRP A 192 -9.17 7.84 -2.53
N GLU A 193 -9.76 8.00 -3.71
CA GLU A 193 -9.75 9.26 -4.45
C GLU A 193 -10.41 10.41 -3.69
N ASP A 194 -10.28 11.62 -4.21
CA ASP A 194 -10.99 12.79 -3.68
C ASP A 194 -12.52 12.57 -3.78
N ALA A 195 -13.26 13.12 -2.83
CA ALA A 195 -14.67 12.78 -2.64
C ALA A 195 -15.57 13.09 -3.87
N GLU A 196 -15.18 14.10 -4.63
CA GLU A 196 -15.89 14.58 -5.81
C GLU A 196 -15.64 13.75 -7.08
N VAL A 197 -14.65 12.83 -7.08
CA VAL A 197 -14.30 12.07 -8.28
C VAL A 197 -15.37 11.01 -8.59
N HIS A 198 -15.68 10.16 -7.64
CA HIS A 198 -16.68 9.09 -7.80
C HIS A 198 -18.01 9.38 -7.10
N ASN A 199 -18.05 10.43 -6.27
CA ASN A 199 -19.19 10.78 -5.43
C ASN A 199 -19.59 9.65 -4.46
N ASP A 200 -18.64 8.86 -4.04
CA ASP A 200 -18.84 7.78 -3.08
C ASP A 200 -19.30 8.32 -1.73
N SER A 201 -20.15 7.55 -1.05
CA SER A 201 -20.55 7.90 0.29
C SER A 201 -19.35 7.97 1.23
N PRO A 202 -19.37 8.86 2.24
CA PRO A 202 -18.30 8.93 3.24
C PRO A 202 -18.04 7.59 3.94
N GLU A 203 -19.06 6.73 4.04
CA GLU A 203 -18.93 5.39 4.63
C GLU A 203 -18.09 4.45 3.74
N TYR A 204 -18.36 4.39 2.43
CA TYR A 204 -17.60 3.57 1.49
C TYR A 204 -16.15 4.05 1.41
N ARG A 205 -15.92 5.34 1.25
CA ARG A 205 -14.58 5.93 1.26
C ARG A 205 -13.80 5.60 2.55
N LYS A 206 -14.47 5.71 3.71
CA LYS A 206 -13.87 5.35 4.99
C LYS A 206 -13.47 3.87 5.03
N LYS A 207 -14.32 2.95 4.57
CA LYS A 207 -14.01 1.51 4.52
C LYS A 207 -12.83 1.23 3.58
N ALA A 208 -12.80 1.85 2.40
CA ALA A 208 -11.69 1.72 1.46
C ALA A 208 -10.36 2.18 2.09
N LEU A 209 -10.31 3.37 2.69
CA LEU A 209 -9.13 3.91 3.37
C LEU A 209 -8.70 3.06 4.57
N GLN A 210 -9.63 2.50 5.32
CA GLN A 210 -9.34 1.59 6.42
C GLN A 210 -8.71 0.29 5.92
N MET A 211 -9.22 -0.29 4.83
CA MET A 211 -8.61 -1.49 4.23
C MET A 211 -7.23 -1.17 3.64
N GLY A 212 -7.09 -0.04 2.94
CA GLY A 212 -5.79 0.44 2.46
C GLY A 212 -4.77 0.63 3.60
N SER A 213 -5.22 1.15 4.74
CA SER A 213 -4.38 1.27 5.95
C SER A 213 -3.92 -0.10 6.48
N ASN A 214 -4.78 -1.12 6.45
CA ASN A 214 -4.39 -2.49 6.80
C ASN A 214 -3.33 -3.04 5.84
N ILE A 215 -3.49 -2.80 4.53
CA ILE A 215 -2.50 -3.20 3.51
C ILE A 215 -1.14 -2.55 3.80
N VAL A 216 -1.12 -1.24 4.07
CA VAL A 216 0.10 -0.50 4.39
C VAL A 216 0.74 -1.02 5.69
N GLN A 217 -0.05 -1.22 6.74
CA GLN A 217 0.45 -1.73 8.02
C GLN A 217 1.07 -3.12 7.85
N TYR A 218 0.40 -4.00 7.13
CA TYR A 218 0.89 -5.35 6.83
C TYR A 218 2.20 -5.30 6.03
N ALA A 219 2.24 -4.52 4.94
CA ALA A 219 3.41 -4.41 4.07
C ALA A 219 4.65 -3.86 4.77
N LEU A 220 4.48 -2.95 5.71
CA LEU A 220 5.57 -2.35 6.48
C LEU A 220 5.88 -3.09 7.79
N ASN A 221 5.18 -4.20 8.10
CA ASN A 221 5.29 -4.95 9.36
C ASN A 221 5.15 -4.04 10.60
N LEU A 222 4.28 -3.05 10.53
CA LEU A 222 4.02 -2.13 11.63
C LEU A 222 3.19 -2.85 12.71
N GLY A 223 3.82 -3.31 13.79
CA GLY A 223 3.15 -3.99 14.90
C GLY A 223 3.69 -5.39 15.21
N GLU A 224 4.64 -5.89 14.46
CA GLU A 224 5.45 -7.06 14.80
C GLU A 224 6.77 -6.57 15.47
N ILE A 225 6.68 -6.08 16.72
CA ILE A 225 7.81 -5.85 17.63
C ILE A 225 7.59 -6.70 18.87
#